data_0b86f8737646e556334caedffd20d9ca
#
_entry.id   0b86f8737646e556334caedffd20d9ca
#
_cell.length_a   1.000
_cell.length_b   1.000
_cell.length_c   1.000
_cell.angle_alpha   90.00
_cell.angle_beta   90.00
_cell.angle_gamma   90.00
#
_symmetry.space_group_name_H-M   'P 1'
#
loop_
_entity.id
_entity.type
_entity.pdbx_description
1 polymer ?
#
loop_
_entity_poly.entity_id
_entity_poly.type
_entity_poly.pdbx_seq_one_letter_code
_entity_poly.pdbx_strand_id
1 'polypeptide(L)'
;YISKCIAKLSTNPELGNVGGVCKVEAGAPTLMGKANAVLNQTSFGIGGAAFRIGTKACFTDTVPFGAFPRKVLDEIGPMNEKLSRGEDNEYNARIRNAGYKIYFDPQIISTYYSRPTLTSSVHQMYRNGRSIGVLLRTFPRAVGLRHVVPACFVVGMLSFLLFGWWVPILWNVLIWILVVYWIAALGATGLACLRFGFDMGFILPILFFSVHIAYG
;
A
#
# COMPACT_ATOMS: atom_id res chain seq x y z
N TYR A 1 -1.72 1.57 22.66
CA TYR A 1 -1.62 2.36 21.45
C TYR A 1 -1.56 3.86 21.77
N ILE A 2 -2.66 4.43 22.28
CA ILE A 2 -2.84 5.88 22.54
C ILE A 2 -1.74 6.46 23.45
N SER A 3 -1.43 5.82 24.56
CA SER A 3 -0.40 6.27 25.51
C SER A 3 0.97 6.47 24.85
N LYS A 4 1.36 5.54 23.95
CA LYS A 4 2.62 5.64 23.21
C LYS A 4 2.59 6.76 22.17
N CYS A 5 1.45 6.98 21.49
CA CYS A 5 1.29 8.10 20.58
C CYS A 5 1.42 9.43 21.32
N ILE A 6 0.73 9.60 22.45
CA ILE A 6 0.79 10.81 23.29
C ILE A 6 2.23 11.07 23.74
N ALA A 7 2.92 10.05 24.26
CA ALA A 7 4.30 10.20 24.71
C ALA A 7 5.24 10.71 23.60
N LYS A 8 5.05 10.27 22.36
CA LYS A 8 5.85 10.75 21.21
C LYS A 8 5.48 12.19 20.82
N LEU A 9 4.19 12.51 20.77
CA LEU A 9 3.70 13.83 20.40
C LEU A 9 4.08 14.90 21.42
N SER A 10 4.06 14.57 22.73
CA SER A 10 4.39 15.53 23.81
C SER A 10 5.86 15.90 23.85
N THR A 11 6.74 15.03 23.38
CA THR A 11 8.20 15.26 23.39
C THR A 11 8.75 15.80 22.08
N ASN A 12 7.93 15.81 21.01
CA ASN A 12 8.38 16.20 19.66
C ASN A 12 7.36 17.14 18.99
N PRO A 13 7.45 18.46 19.23
CA PRO A 13 6.46 19.44 18.75
C PRO A 13 6.42 19.59 17.21
N GLU A 14 7.43 19.07 16.51
CA GLU A 14 7.50 19.03 15.03
C GLU A 14 6.61 17.94 14.42
N LEU A 15 6.09 17.01 15.23
CA LEU A 15 5.27 15.91 14.75
C LEU A 15 3.82 16.36 14.57
N GLY A 16 3.32 16.19 13.37
CA GLY A 16 1.91 16.41 13.03
C GLY A 16 1.08 15.13 13.05
N ASN A 17 1.73 13.97 12.95
CA ASN A 17 1.07 12.68 13.02
C ASN A 17 2.04 11.60 13.52
N VAL A 18 1.56 10.72 14.38
CA VAL A 18 2.28 9.55 14.88
C VAL A 18 1.41 8.32 14.76
N GLY A 19 1.99 7.26 14.23
CA GLY A 19 1.34 5.95 14.18
C GLY A 19 2.38 4.83 14.20
N GLY A 20 1.92 3.61 14.05
CA GLY A 20 2.79 2.47 14.20
C GLY A 20 2.53 1.34 13.21
N VAL A 21 2.96 0.15 13.58
CA VAL A 21 2.83 -1.02 12.74
C VAL A 21 1.42 -1.59 12.76
N CYS A 22 0.91 -1.91 11.59
CA CYS A 22 -0.26 -2.75 11.42
C CYS A 22 0.18 -4.21 11.37
N LYS A 23 0.11 -4.91 12.50
CA LYS A 23 0.27 -6.37 12.53
C LYS A 23 -0.87 -6.98 11.72
N VAL A 24 -0.52 -7.62 10.62
CA VAL A 24 -1.54 -8.19 9.73
C VAL A 24 -1.87 -9.61 10.16
N GLU A 25 -3.16 -9.87 10.32
CA GLU A 25 -3.73 -11.18 10.60
C GLU A 25 -4.69 -11.62 9.49
N ALA A 26 -4.89 -12.92 9.36
CA ALA A 26 -5.82 -13.46 8.37
C ALA A 26 -7.26 -13.09 8.73
N GLY A 27 -8.00 -12.54 7.77
CA GLY A 27 -9.41 -12.19 7.95
C GLY A 27 -10.37 -13.38 7.92
N ALA A 28 -9.86 -14.60 7.60
CA ALA A 28 -10.55 -15.88 7.72
C ALA A 28 -9.52 -17.00 7.92
N PRO A 29 -9.91 -18.11 8.58
CA PRO A 29 -9.03 -19.27 8.81
C PRO A 29 -8.88 -20.15 7.57
N THR A 30 -8.94 -19.57 6.38
CA THR A 30 -8.79 -20.23 5.08
C THR A 30 -7.42 -20.00 4.49
N LEU A 31 -7.00 -20.83 3.55
CA LEU A 31 -5.74 -20.66 2.84
C LEU A 31 -5.68 -19.31 2.10
N MET A 32 -6.80 -18.87 1.49
CA MET A 32 -6.90 -17.56 0.84
C MET A 32 -6.81 -16.41 1.86
N GLY A 33 -7.42 -16.53 3.04
CA GLY A 33 -7.30 -15.55 4.13
C GLY A 33 -5.85 -15.39 4.59
N LYS A 34 -5.12 -16.50 4.76
CA LYS A 34 -3.69 -16.52 5.08
C LYS A 34 -2.86 -15.89 3.96
N ALA A 35 -3.10 -16.26 2.70
CA ALA A 35 -2.39 -15.69 1.54
C ALA A 35 -2.60 -14.17 1.44
N ASN A 36 -3.81 -13.67 1.71
CA ASN A 36 -4.09 -12.24 1.78
C ASN A 36 -3.36 -11.54 2.94
N ALA A 37 -3.18 -12.19 4.07
CA ALA A 37 -2.38 -11.65 5.16
C ALA A 37 -0.90 -11.55 4.76
N VAL A 38 -0.35 -12.57 4.11
CA VAL A 38 1.01 -12.58 3.60
C VAL A 38 1.22 -11.54 2.50
N LEU A 39 0.29 -11.41 1.54
CA LEU A 39 0.28 -10.34 0.53
C LEU A 39 0.50 -8.97 1.17
N ASN A 40 -0.23 -8.68 2.26
CA ASN A 40 -0.16 -7.41 2.98
C ASN A 40 1.11 -7.23 3.82
N GLN A 41 1.98 -8.25 3.92
CA GLN A 41 3.25 -8.22 4.63
C GLN A 41 4.46 -8.33 3.70
N THR A 42 4.25 -8.31 2.39
CA THR A 42 5.32 -8.38 1.39
C THR A 42 5.45 -7.06 0.63
N SER A 43 6.69 -6.61 0.39
CA SER A 43 6.96 -5.40 -0.38
C SER A 43 6.43 -5.51 -1.81
N PHE A 44 6.52 -6.70 -2.42
CA PHE A 44 6.00 -6.96 -3.75
C PHE A 44 4.47 -6.82 -3.81
N GLY A 45 3.76 -7.21 -2.72
CA GLY A 45 2.29 -7.14 -2.67
C GLY A 45 1.72 -5.74 -2.48
N ILE A 46 2.35 -4.92 -1.61
CA ILE A 46 1.79 -3.63 -1.18
C ILE A 46 2.74 -2.44 -1.29
N GLY A 47 3.89 -2.61 -1.97
CA GLY A 47 4.80 -1.50 -2.27
C GLY A 47 5.63 -0.96 -1.12
N GLY A 48 5.92 -1.75 -0.09
CA GLY A 48 6.92 -1.43 0.93
C GLY A 48 6.55 -0.32 1.92
N ALA A 49 5.28 -0.12 2.22
CA ALA A 49 4.84 0.87 3.20
C ALA A 49 5.39 0.56 4.61
N ALA A 50 6.02 1.54 5.27
CA ALA A 50 6.69 1.36 6.56
C ALA A 50 5.78 0.73 7.62
N PHE A 51 4.51 1.13 7.68
CA PHE A 51 3.55 0.59 8.64
C PHE A 51 3.16 -0.88 8.41
N ARG A 52 3.56 -1.50 7.31
CA ARG A 52 3.32 -2.92 7.00
C ARG A 52 4.56 -3.78 7.21
N ILE A 53 5.73 -3.27 6.88
CA ILE A 53 6.97 -4.03 6.85
C ILE A 53 8.11 -3.38 7.65
N GLY A 54 7.93 -2.16 8.14
CA GLY A 54 8.96 -1.43 8.87
C GLY A 54 9.23 -2.04 10.26
N THR A 55 10.50 -2.14 10.59
CA THR A 55 10.98 -2.67 11.89
C THR A 55 11.69 -1.61 12.72
N LYS A 56 12.03 -0.45 12.11
CA LYS A 56 12.72 0.65 12.75
C LYS A 56 11.88 1.92 12.72
N ALA A 57 11.93 2.69 13.78
CA ALA A 57 11.29 3.99 13.86
C ALA A 57 11.90 4.95 12.82
N CYS A 58 11.05 5.68 12.08
CA CYS A 58 11.48 6.59 11.03
C CYS A 58 10.42 7.66 10.71
N PHE A 59 10.85 8.72 10.04
CA PHE A 59 9.92 9.61 9.35
C PHE A 59 9.39 8.95 8.08
N THR A 60 8.11 9.18 7.80
CA THR A 60 7.41 8.54 6.67
C THR A 60 6.42 9.50 6.03
N ASP A 61 5.88 9.12 4.89
CA ASP A 61 4.84 9.89 4.19
C ASP A 61 3.44 9.68 4.76
N THR A 62 3.19 8.54 5.41
CA THR A 62 1.89 8.20 5.98
C THR A 62 2.01 7.13 7.07
N VAL A 63 1.09 7.14 8.01
CA VAL A 63 0.85 6.07 8.99
C VAL A 63 -0.65 5.81 9.11
N PRO A 64 -1.07 4.56 9.32
CA PRO A 64 -2.47 4.23 9.57
C PRO A 64 -2.83 4.54 11.03
N PHE A 65 -4.12 4.76 11.28
CA PHE A 65 -4.64 5.04 12.63
C PHE A 65 -3.86 6.12 13.38
N GLY A 66 -3.47 7.16 12.66
CA GLY A 66 -2.61 8.22 13.17
C GLY A 66 -3.22 8.99 14.34
N ALA A 67 -2.36 9.40 15.26
CA ALA A 67 -2.69 10.33 16.33
C ALA A 67 -2.16 11.71 15.96
N PHE A 68 -3.03 12.71 16.06
CA PHE A 68 -2.75 14.09 15.66
C PHE A 68 -2.81 15.03 16.89
N PRO A 69 -1.87 15.95 17.06
CA PRO A 69 -2.01 17.03 18.05
C PRO A 69 -3.20 17.92 17.71
N ARG A 70 -3.96 18.36 18.72
CA ARG A 70 -5.10 19.25 18.52
C ARG A 70 -4.72 20.52 17.75
N LYS A 71 -3.57 21.10 18.05
CA LYS A 71 -3.02 22.24 17.33
C LYS A 71 -2.94 22.00 15.81
N VAL A 72 -2.48 20.83 15.41
CA VAL A 72 -2.34 20.46 13.97
C VAL A 72 -3.72 20.33 13.33
N LEU A 73 -4.70 19.72 14.03
CA LEU A 73 -6.07 19.64 13.53
C LEU A 73 -6.70 21.01 13.33
N ASP A 74 -6.48 21.92 14.26
CA ASP A 74 -7.02 23.29 14.20
C ASP A 74 -6.38 24.10 13.06
N GLU A 75 -5.08 23.88 12.78
CA GLU A 75 -4.33 24.57 11.72
C GLU A 75 -4.63 24.00 10.32
N ILE A 76 -4.67 22.68 10.18
CA ILE A 76 -4.82 22.01 8.88
C ILE A 76 -6.30 21.91 8.46
N GLY A 77 -7.20 21.98 9.45
CA GLY A 77 -8.65 21.78 9.25
C GLY A 77 -9.05 20.30 9.13
N PRO A 78 -10.32 20.03 8.86
CA PRO A 78 -10.86 18.67 8.82
C PRO A 78 -10.35 17.84 7.62
N MET A 79 -10.51 16.52 7.71
CA MET A 79 -10.30 15.61 6.58
C MET A 79 -11.28 15.92 5.44
N ASN A 80 -10.87 15.64 4.21
CA ASN A 80 -11.69 15.89 3.03
C ASN A 80 -12.79 14.83 2.89
N GLU A 81 -14.01 15.15 3.26
CA GLU A 81 -15.18 14.26 3.22
C GLU A 81 -15.59 13.82 1.80
N LYS A 82 -15.11 14.51 0.76
CA LYS A 82 -15.34 14.11 -0.63
C LYS A 82 -14.52 12.89 -1.06
N LEU A 83 -13.49 12.55 -0.29
CA LEU A 83 -12.66 11.37 -0.55
C LEU A 83 -13.22 10.16 0.18
N SER A 84 -13.75 9.21 -0.55
CA SER A 84 -14.22 7.92 0.01
C SER A 84 -13.06 6.97 0.38
N ARG A 85 -11.85 7.25 -0.10
CA ARG A 85 -10.58 6.55 0.17
C ARG A 85 -9.40 7.46 -0.16
N GLY A 86 -8.27 7.20 0.52
CA GLY A 86 -7.04 7.99 0.37
C GLY A 86 -7.11 9.33 1.12
N GLU A 87 -8.14 9.48 1.97
CA GLU A 87 -8.30 10.62 2.88
C GLU A 87 -7.10 10.79 3.81
N ASP A 88 -6.55 9.67 4.26
CA ASP A 88 -5.33 9.62 5.08
C ASP A 88 -4.10 10.11 4.31
N ASN A 89 -3.92 9.68 3.07
CA ASN A 89 -2.81 10.13 2.22
C ASN A 89 -2.90 11.63 1.92
N GLU A 90 -4.09 12.12 1.60
CA GLU A 90 -4.35 13.55 1.36
C GLU A 90 -4.08 14.36 2.64
N TYR A 91 -4.62 13.91 3.77
CA TYR A 91 -4.46 14.60 5.04
C TYR A 91 -3.00 14.65 5.49
N ASN A 92 -2.30 13.53 5.39
CA ASN A 92 -0.86 13.45 5.67
C ASN A 92 -0.04 14.34 4.72
N ALA A 93 -0.45 14.50 3.47
CA ALA A 93 0.22 15.42 2.54
C ALA A 93 0.02 16.89 2.97
N ARG A 94 -1.19 17.29 3.42
CA ARG A 94 -1.42 18.64 3.99
C ARG A 94 -0.57 18.90 5.23
N ILE A 95 -0.51 17.94 6.15
CA ILE A 95 0.33 18.02 7.35
C ILE A 95 1.79 18.27 6.98
N ARG A 96 2.34 17.51 6.03
CA ARG A 96 3.73 17.69 5.55
C ARG A 96 3.94 19.02 4.83
N ASN A 97 2.97 19.47 4.04
CA ASN A 97 3.04 20.77 3.36
C ASN A 97 3.02 21.96 4.34
N ALA A 98 2.42 21.79 5.51
CA ALA A 98 2.47 22.77 6.60
C ALA A 98 3.77 22.71 7.43
N GLY A 99 4.74 21.86 7.04
CA GLY A 99 6.05 21.76 7.68
C GLY A 99 6.14 20.74 8.80
N TYR A 100 5.05 20.07 9.17
CA TYR A 100 5.06 19.02 10.17
C TYR A 100 5.62 17.71 9.61
N LYS A 101 6.14 16.86 10.51
CA LYS A 101 6.64 15.54 10.21
C LYS A 101 5.66 14.45 10.61
N ILE A 102 5.68 13.33 9.90
CA ILE A 102 4.93 12.11 10.22
C ILE A 102 5.91 11.07 10.72
N TYR A 103 5.60 10.46 11.86
CA TYR A 103 6.50 9.54 12.52
C TYR A 103 5.90 8.14 12.67
N PHE A 104 6.66 7.16 12.23
CA PHE A 104 6.37 5.74 12.41
C PHE A 104 7.18 5.19 13.58
N ASP A 105 6.50 4.55 14.54
CA ASP A 105 7.14 3.85 15.65
C ASP A 105 6.66 2.38 15.71
N PRO A 106 7.55 1.39 15.51
CA PRO A 106 7.16 -0.02 15.52
C PRO A 106 6.69 -0.52 16.89
N GLN A 107 6.90 0.24 17.96
CA GLN A 107 6.37 -0.08 19.29
C GLN A 107 4.87 0.25 19.43
N ILE A 108 4.33 1.06 18.53
CA ILE A 108 2.91 1.37 18.45
C ILE A 108 2.26 0.32 17.54
N ILE A 109 1.49 -0.60 18.12
CA ILE A 109 0.96 -1.76 17.40
C ILE A 109 -0.55 -1.68 17.31
N SER A 110 -1.08 -1.89 16.10
CA SER A 110 -2.49 -2.15 15.81
C SER A 110 -2.63 -3.46 15.06
N THR A 111 -3.77 -4.14 15.18
CA THR A 111 -4.07 -5.34 14.41
C THR A 111 -4.93 -4.98 13.21
N TYR A 112 -4.57 -5.49 12.05
CA TYR A 112 -5.32 -5.36 10.81
C TYR A 112 -5.69 -6.72 10.26
N TYR A 113 -6.98 -7.01 10.17
CA TYR A 113 -7.48 -8.23 9.54
C TYR A 113 -7.56 -8.05 8.02
N SER A 114 -6.81 -8.86 7.29
CA SER A 114 -6.79 -8.85 5.82
C SER A 114 -8.12 -9.32 5.23
N ARG A 115 -8.33 -9.10 3.94
CA ARG A 115 -9.55 -9.57 3.28
C ARG A 115 -9.62 -11.09 3.28
N PRO A 116 -10.81 -11.70 3.49
CA PRO A 116 -10.94 -13.15 3.60
C PRO A 116 -10.86 -13.88 2.25
N THR A 117 -11.21 -13.22 1.13
CA THR A 117 -11.33 -13.84 -0.20
C THR A 117 -10.55 -13.09 -1.27
N LEU A 118 -10.27 -13.75 -2.39
CA LEU A 118 -9.68 -13.14 -3.58
C LEU A 118 -10.54 -11.97 -4.09
N THR A 119 -11.83 -12.19 -4.25
CA THR A 119 -12.76 -11.18 -4.76
C THR A 119 -12.75 -9.91 -3.90
N SER A 120 -12.78 -10.05 -2.57
CA SER A 120 -12.75 -8.91 -1.66
C SER A 120 -11.42 -8.17 -1.69
N SER A 121 -10.29 -8.86 -1.93
CA SER A 121 -8.97 -8.24 -2.10
C SER A 121 -8.85 -7.50 -3.43
N VAL A 122 -9.26 -8.11 -4.52
CA VAL A 122 -9.32 -7.50 -5.86
C VAL A 122 -10.20 -6.23 -5.83
N HIS A 123 -11.39 -6.33 -5.26
CA HIS A 123 -12.29 -5.19 -5.12
C HIS A 123 -11.68 -4.06 -4.27
N GLN A 124 -11.00 -4.41 -3.17
CA GLN A 124 -10.27 -3.43 -2.36
C GLN A 124 -9.16 -2.74 -3.16
N MET A 125 -8.37 -3.51 -3.93
CA MET A 125 -7.26 -2.95 -4.72
C MET A 125 -7.76 -2.08 -5.87
N TYR A 126 -8.81 -2.48 -6.57
CA TYR A 126 -9.48 -1.64 -7.56
C TYR A 126 -9.95 -0.29 -6.98
N ARG A 127 -10.61 -0.32 -5.81
CA ARG A 127 -11.03 0.92 -5.15
C ARG A 127 -9.86 1.78 -4.71
N ASN A 128 -8.75 1.17 -4.29
CA ASN A 128 -7.53 1.90 -3.95
C ASN A 128 -6.92 2.56 -5.20
N GLY A 129 -6.76 1.82 -6.31
CA GLY A 129 -6.25 2.37 -7.56
C GLY A 129 -7.10 3.52 -8.10
N ARG A 130 -8.44 3.35 -8.11
CA ARG A 130 -9.37 4.42 -8.47
C ARG A 130 -9.18 5.68 -7.61
N SER A 131 -8.98 5.50 -6.31
CA SER A 131 -8.73 6.62 -5.39
C SER A 131 -7.41 7.33 -5.71
N ILE A 132 -6.36 6.60 -6.04
CA ILE A 132 -5.09 7.20 -6.48
C ILE A 132 -5.28 8.00 -7.78
N GLY A 133 -6.08 7.52 -8.73
CA GLY A 133 -6.46 8.26 -9.93
C GLY A 133 -7.16 9.59 -9.63
N VAL A 134 -8.02 9.62 -8.62
CA VAL A 134 -8.65 10.88 -8.13
C VAL A 134 -7.59 11.78 -7.49
N LEU A 135 -6.75 11.25 -6.61
CA LEU A 135 -5.71 12.02 -5.93
C LEU A 135 -4.68 12.60 -6.89
N LEU A 136 -4.31 11.88 -7.95
CA LEU A 136 -3.39 12.40 -8.99
C LEU A 136 -3.93 13.66 -9.67
N ARG A 137 -5.27 13.78 -9.80
CA ARG A 137 -5.92 14.95 -10.41
C ARG A 137 -6.13 16.09 -9.42
N THR A 138 -6.44 15.77 -8.17
CA THR A 138 -6.86 16.77 -7.16
C THR A 138 -5.74 17.16 -6.22
N PHE A 139 -4.89 16.21 -5.81
CA PHE A 139 -3.82 16.38 -4.83
C PHE A 139 -2.56 15.56 -5.20
N PRO A 140 -1.88 15.85 -6.34
CA PRO A 140 -0.80 15.02 -6.86
C PRO A 140 0.35 14.82 -5.86
N ARG A 141 0.59 15.78 -4.96
CA ARG A 141 1.61 15.68 -3.90
C ARG A 141 1.30 14.63 -2.83
N ALA A 142 0.06 14.12 -2.78
CA ALA A 142 -0.32 13.01 -1.90
C ALA A 142 0.03 11.63 -2.47
N VAL A 143 0.44 11.56 -3.75
CA VAL A 143 0.71 10.30 -4.46
C VAL A 143 2.22 10.10 -4.62
N GLY A 144 2.75 9.06 -3.97
CA GLY A 144 4.15 8.64 -4.15
C GLY A 144 4.34 7.73 -5.36
N LEU A 145 5.57 7.60 -5.87
CA LEU A 145 5.91 6.76 -7.03
C LEU A 145 5.40 5.32 -6.93
N ARG A 146 5.44 4.72 -5.75
CA ARG A 146 4.94 3.34 -5.52
C ARG A 146 3.47 3.14 -5.92
N HIS A 147 2.67 4.20 -5.92
CA HIS A 147 1.26 4.15 -6.29
C HIS A 147 1.04 4.20 -7.81
N VAL A 148 2.01 4.71 -8.55
CA VAL A 148 1.93 4.87 -10.01
C VAL A 148 2.46 3.63 -10.75
N VAL A 149 3.39 2.88 -10.15
CA VAL A 149 4.01 1.70 -10.77
C VAL A 149 2.99 0.67 -11.30
N PRO A 150 1.96 0.25 -10.52
CA PRO A 150 0.97 -0.69 -11.06
C PRO A 150 0.15 -0.12 -12.21
N ALA A 151 -0.17 1.18 -12.19
CA ALA A 151 -0.87 1.83 -13.28
C ALA A 151 -0.03 1.85 -14.56
N CYS A 152 1.27 2.19 -14.46
CA CYS A 152 2.20 2.12 -15.60
C CYS A 152 2.30 0.70 -16.15
N PHE A 153 2.34 -0.31 -15.28
CA PHE A 153 2.37 -1.71 -15.69
C PHE A 153 1.11 -2.09 -16.49
N VAL A 154 -0.08 -1.78 -15.99
CA VAL A 154 -1.35 -2.12 -16.65
C VAL A 154 -1.53 -1.33 -17.95
N VAL A 155 -1.28 -0.02 -17.95
CA VAL A 155 -1.38 0.82 -19.15
C VAL A 155 -0.38 0.38 -20.21
N GLY A 156 0.88 0.10 -19.81
CA GLY A 156 1.90 -0.42 -20.71
C GLY A 156 1.49 -1.75 -21.34
N MET A 157 1.03 -2.69 -20.52
CA MET A 157 0.55 -4.00 -20.99
C MET A 157 -0.61 -3.85 -21.98
N LEU A 158 -1.63 -3.05 -21.68
CA LEU A 158 -2.76 -2.81 -22.57
C LEU A 158 -2.32 -2.11 -23.86
N SER A 159 -1.41 -1.14 -23.78
CA SER A 159 -0.85 -0.46 -24.95
C SER A 159 -0.10 -1.42 -25.86
N PHE A 160 0.72 -2.33 -25.32
CA PHE A 160 1.46 -3.30 -26.11
C PHE A 160 0.54 -4.36 -26.73
N LEU A 161 -0.51 -4.77 -26.02
CA LEU A 161 -1.56 -5.62 -26.57
C LEU A 161 -2.29 -4.94 -27.74
N LEU A 162 -2.63 -3.66 -27.61
CA LEU A 162 -3.38 -2.92 -28.63
C LEU A 162 -2.51 -2.61 -29.85
N PHE A 163 -1.30 -2.04 -29.64
CA PHE A 163 -0.45 -1.57 -30.74
C PHE A 163 0.48 -2.65 -31.32
N GLY A 164 0.63 -3.79 -30.66
CA GLY A 164 1.46 -4.91 -31.14
C GLY A 164 1.06 -5.46 -32.52
N TRP A 165 -0.19 -5.29 -32.91
CA TRP A 165 -0.67 -5.66 -34.25
C TRP A 165 -0.05 -4.80 -35.37
N TRP A 166 0.28 -3.55 -35.09
CA TRP A 166 0.93 -2.64 -36.05
C TRP A 166 2.45 -2.60 -35.86
N VAL A 167 2.94 -2.90 -34.69
CA VAL A 167 4.36 -2.85 -34.34
C VAL A 167 4.76 -4.16 -33.65
N PRO A 168 5.12 -5.22 -34.41
CA PRO A 168 5.33 -6.59 -33.89
C PRO A 168 6.37 -6.69 -32.75
N ILE A 169 7.37 -5.79 -32.71
CA ILE A 169 8.37 -5.76 -31.63
C ILE A 169 7.72 -5.57 -30.24
N LEU A 170 6.55 -4.91 -30.15
CA LEU A 170 5.85 -4.70 -28.89
C LEU A 170 5.38 -5.99 -28.24
N TRP A 171 5.10 -7.04 -29.04
CA TRP A 171 4.82 -8.38 -28.49
C TRP A 171 6.01 -8.98 -27.77
N ASN A 172 7.21 -8.82 -28.31
CA ASN A 172 8.42 -9.29 -27.65
C ASN A 172 8.67 -8.51 -26.36
N VAL A 173 8.48 -7.18 -26.38
CA VAL A 173 8.59 -6.34 -25.19
C VAL A 173 7.58 -6.78 -24.12
N LEU A 174 6.34 -7.01 -24.50
CA LEU A 174 5.30 -7.49 -23.58
C LEU A 174 5.67 -8.84 -22.96
N ILE A 175 6.12 -9.80 -23.78
CA ILE A 175 6.55 -11.12 -23.30
C ILE A 175 7.66 -10.95 -22.25
N TRP A 176 8.70 -10.14 -22.55
CA TRP A 176 9.79 -9.91 -21.60
C TRP A 176 9.33 -9.24 -20.30
N ILE A 177 8.43 -8.27 -20.38
CA ILE A 177 7.85 -7.64 -19.19
C ILE A 177 7.11 -8.70 -18.34
N LEU A 178 6.32 -9.56 -18.95
CA LEU A 178 5.61 -10.63 -18.26
C LEU A 178 6.57 -11.66 -17.67
N VAL A 179 7.61 -12.06 -18.41
CA VAL A 179 8.66 -12.97 -17.89
C VAL A 179 9.32 -12.37 -16.64
N VAL A 180 9.79 -11.13 -16.72
CA VAL A 180 10.41 -10.43 -15.57
C VAL A 180 9.42 -10.32 -14.42
N TYR A 181 8.17 -9.97 -14.68
CA TYR A 181 7.12 -9.91 -13.67
C TYR A 181 6.95 -11.25 -12.95
N TRP A 182 6.83 -12.35 -13.69
CA TRP A 182 6.61 -13.69 -13.11
C TRP A 182 7.85 -14.20 -12.35
N ILE A 183 9.06 -13.90 -12.81
CA ILE A 183 10.29 -14.18 -12.06
C ILE A 183 10.26 -13.44 -10.72
N ALA A 184 9.92 -12.15 -10.72
CA ALA A 184 9.82 -11.36 -9.49
C ALA A 184 8.70 -11.87 -8.57
N ALA A 185 7.53 -12.21 -9.11
CA ALA A 185 6.40 -12.76 -8.35
C ALA A 185 6.74 -14.12 -7.71
N LEU A 186 7.40 -15.01 -8.45
CA LEU A 186 7.86 -16.31 -7.94
C LEU A 186 8.96 -16.14 -6.89
N GLY A 187 9.92 -15.23 -7.12
CA GLY A 187 10.94 -14.89 -6.12
C GLY A 187 10.33 -14.36 -4.83
N ALA A 188 9.38 -13.41 -4.94
CA ALA A 188 8.65 -12.87 -3.78
C ALA A 188 7.83 -13.96 -3.07
N THR A 189 7.23 -14.89 -3.83
CA THR A 189 6.52 -16.05 -3.28
C THR A 189 7.47 -16.96 -2.54
N GLY A 190 8.64 -17.29 -3.10
CA GLY A 190 9.65 -18.11 -2.43
C GLY A 190 10.09 -17.51 -1.09
N LEU A 191 10.40 -16.21 -1.06
CA LEU A 191 10.75 -15.48 0.18
C LEU A 191 9.60 -15.50 1.19
N ALA A 192 8.36 -15.35 0.73
CA ALA A 192 7.18 -15.41 1.58
C ALA A 192 6.97 -16.84 2.14
N CYS A 193 7.15 -17.88 1.33
CA CYS A 193 7.05 -19.28 1.77
C CYS A 193 8.07 -19.63 2.82
N LEU A 194 9.31 -19.17 2.69
CA LEU A 194 10.36 -19.37 3.69
C LEU A 194 10.00 -18.73 5.05
N ARG A 195 9.24 -17.65 5.06
CA ARG A 195 8.87 -16.91 6.26
C ARG A 195 7.54 -17.37 6.87
N PHE A 196 6.56 -17.74 6.05
CA PHE A 196 5.16 -17.94 6.48
C PHE A 196 4.63 -19.36 6.22
N GLY A 197 5.40 -20.22 5.56
CA GLY A 197 5.00 -21.58 5.19
C GLY A 197 4.72 -21.75 3.70
N PHE A 198 4.85 -23.01 3.22
CA PHE A 198 4.79 -23.34 1.78
C PHE A 198 3.39 -23.59 1.24
N ASP A 199 2.38 -23.70 2.11
CA ASP A 199 1.00 -24.01 1.76
C ASP A 199 0.36 -22.99 0.80
N MET A 200 0.89 -21.77 0.73
CA MET A 200 0.39 -20.67 -0.12
C MET A 200 1.15 -20.50 -1.44
N GLY A 201 2.16 -21.35 -1.71
CA GLY A 201 3.09 -21.18 -2.85
C GLY A 201 2.42 -21.09 -4.22
N PHE A 202 1.30 -21.78 -4.45
CA PHE A 202 0.54 -21.71 -5.70
C PHE A 202 -0.44 -20.54 -5.76
N ILE A 203 -0.90 -20.04 -4.60
CA ILE A 203 -1.91 -18.98 -4.54
C ILE A 203 -1.26 -17.61 -4.66
N LEU A 204 -0.12 -17.40 -4.01
CA LEU A 204 0.52 -16.09 -3.93
C LEU A 204 0.85 -15.46 -5.30
N PRO A 205 1.43 -16.15 -6.29
CA PRO A 205 1.72 -15.55 -7.58
C PRO A 205 0.46 -15.05 -8.30
N ILE A 206 -0.62 -15.84 -8.25
CA ILE A 206 -1.91 -15.49 -8.84
C ILE A 206 -2.52 -14.31 -8.10
N LEU A 207 -2.43 -14.31 -6.77
CA LEU A 207 -2.93 -13.24 -5.93
C LEU A 207 -2.18 -11.92 -6.19
N PHE A 208 -0.84 -11.95 -6.28
CA PHE A 208 -0.03 -10.78 -6.65
C PHE A 208 -0.47 -10.21 -8.00
N PHE A 209 -0.58 -11.05 -9.02
CA PHE A 209 -0.99 -10.61 -10.34
C PHE A 209 -2.38 -9.98 -10.31
N SER A 210 -3.36 -10.65 -9.69
CA SER A 210 -4.74 -10.19 -9.61
C SER A 210 -4.85 -8.82 -8.92
N VAL A 211 -4.12 -8.60 -7.82
CA VAL A 211 -4.18 -7.34 -7.10
C VAL A 211 -3.44 -6.21 -7.80
N HIS A 212 -2.34 -6.50 -8.50
CA HIS A 212 -1.60 -5.49 -9.28
C HIS A 212 -2.41 -5.03 -10.50
N ILE A 213 -3.07 -5.96 -11.21
CA ILE A 213 -3.98 -5.62 -12.31
C ILE A 213 -5.17 -4.80 -11.79
N ALA A 214 -5.76 -5.21 -10.67
CA ALA A 214 -6.93 -4.52 -10.12
C ALA A 214 -6.61 -3.11 -9.59
N TYR A 215 -5.38 -2.89 -9.13
CA TYR A 215 -4.94 -1.59 -8.63
C TYR A 215 -4.55 -0.64 -9.77
N GLY A 216 -3.91 -1.13 -10.83
CA GLY A 216 -3.42 -0.35 -11.98
C GLY A 216 -4.49 -0.01 -12.98
#